data_7fefeffbd2b98905c046263b95bd7784
#
_entry.id   7fefeffbd2b98905c046263b95bd7784
#
_cell.length_a   1.000
_cell.length_b   1.000
_cell.length_c   1.000
_cell.angle_alpha   90.00
_cell.angle_beta   90.00
_cell.angle_gamma   90.00
#
_symmetry.space_group_name_H-M   'P 1'
#
loop_
_entity.id
_entity.type
_entity.pdbx_description
1 polymer ?
#
loop_
_entity_poly.entity_id
_entity_poly.type
_entity_poly.pdbx_seq_one_letter_code
_entity_poly.pdbx_strand_id
1 'polypeptide(L)'
;GKGGVGKTTTTANVGTGLAQLNKKVVMIDTDIGLRNLDVVMGLENRIVYNLVDVIEGKCRLKQALIKDKKYPELCLLPSAQTRDKDAVTPEQMVELIDELRKEFDYILLDCPAGIEQGFKNAIAGADRALVVTTPEVSAIRDADRIVGLLEANEMKRIDLIVNRLRMDMVKRGDMMKV
;
A
#
# COMPACT_ATOMS: atom_id res chain seq x y z
N GLY A 1 -9.20 -3.48 -4.50
CA GLY A 1 -8.77 -4.42 -5.53
C GLY A 1 -8.90 -5.88 -5.11
N LYS A 2 -8.73 -6.78 -6.07
CA LYS A 2 -8.77 -8.22 -5.81
C LYS A 2 -7.53 -8.66 -5.02
N GLY A 3 -7.70 -9.57 -4.07
CA GLY A 3 -6.59 -10.25 -3.41
C GLY A 3 -5.77 -11.10 -4.38
N GLY A 4 -4.47 -11.26 -4.11
CA GLY A 4 -3.59 -12.14 -4.88
C GLY A 4 -3.07 -11.58 -6.21
N VAL A 5 -3.30 -10.31 -6.56
CA VAL A 5 -2.75 -9.66 -7.77
C VAL A 5 -1.33 -9.13 -7.58
N GLY A 6 -0.81 -9.13 -6.36
CA GLY A 6 0.56 -8.72 -6.05
C GLY A 6 0.70 -7.29 -5.55
N LYS A 7 -0.32 -6.69 -4.95
CA LYS A 7 -0.26 -5.32 -4.40
C LYS A 7 0.84 -5.16 -3.34
N THR A 8 0.83 -6.02 -2.34
CA THR A 8 1.80 -5.99 -1.24
C THR A 8 3.23 -6.19 -1.73
N THR A 9 3.43 -7.18 -2.61
CA THR A 9 4.74 -7.44 -3.24
C THR A 9 5.19 -6.25 -4.09
N THR A 10 4.29 -5.62 -4.84
CA THR A 10 4.59 -4.42 -5.62
C THR A 10 4.97 -3.26 -4.72
N THR A 11 4.26 -3.04 -3.62
CA THR A 11 4.59 -2.01 -2.62
C THR A 11 6.01 -2.21 -2.08
N ALA A 12 6.34 -3.43 -1.66
CA ALA A 12 7.67 -3.77 -1.17
C ALA A 12 8.77 -3.54 -2.23
N ASN A 13 8.53 -3.94 -3.47
CA ASN A 13 9.48 -3.79 -4.56
C ASN A 13 9.69 -2.33 -4.96
N VAL A 14 8.63 -1.54 -5.04
CA VAL A 14 8.71 -0.10 -5.33
C VAL A 14 9.44 0.62 -4.20
N GLY A 15 9.11 0.33 -2.95
CA GLY A 15 9.79 0.91 -1.79
C GLY A 15 11.29 0.61 -1.79
N THR A 16 11.66 -0.64 -2.02
CA THR A 16 13.06 -1.06 -2.12
C THR A 16 13.78 -0.38 -3.28
N GLY A 17 13.15 -0.32 -4.45
CA GLY A 17 13.73 0.34 -5.63
C GLY A 17 13.98 1.83 -5.41
N LEU A 18 13.06 2.53 -4.77
CA LEU A 18 13.22 3.94 -4.42
C LEU A 18 14.33 4.15 -3.38
N ALA A 19 14.44 3.27 -2.39
CA ALA A 19 15.53 3.30 -1.41
C ALA A 19 16.90 3.06 -2.06
N GLN A 20 16.97 2.18 -3.06
CA GLN A 20 18.19 1.98 -3.87
C GLN A 20 18.61 3.23 -4.64
N LEU A 21 17.67 4.12 -4.95
CA LEU A 21 17.90 5.44 -5.53
C LEU A 21 18.17 6.53 -4.49
N ASN A 22 18.49 6.14 -3.25
CA ASN A 22 18.75 7.03 -2.11
C ASN A 22 17.58 7.93 -1.72
N LYS A 23 16.35 7.49 -2.00
CA LYS A 23 15.14 8.18 -1.54
C LYS A 23 14.75 7.71 -0.15
N LYS A 24 14.23 8.64 0.66
CA LYS A 24 13.64 8.31 1.96
C LYS A 24 12.21 7.86 1.75
N VAL A 25 11.93 6.62 2.10
CA VAL A 25 10.66 5.95 1.81
C VAL A 25 10.06 5.38 3.09
N VAL A 26 8.77 5.62 3.29
CA VAL A 26 7.97 4.91 4.30
C VAL A 26 6.86 4.14 3.59
N MET A 27 6.69 2.88 3.98
CA MET A 27 5.58 2.03 3.57
C MET A 27 4.62 1.88 4.73
N ILE A 28 3.34 2.07 4.50
CA ILE A 28 2.29 1.93 5.50
C ILE A 28 1.38 0.78 5.08
N ASP A 29 1.26 -0.22 5.95
CA ASP A 29 0.28 -1.28 5.79
C ASP A 29 -1.06 -0.81 6.35
N THR A 30 -2.03 -0.55 5.48
CA THR A 30 -3.36 -0.06 5.84
C THR A 30 -4.40 -1.19 5.98
N ASP A 31 -4.00 -2.44 5.85
CA ASP A 31 -4.89 -3.60 6.00
C ASP A 31 -5.03 -3.99 7.47
N ILE A 32 -5.88 -3.27 8.20
CA ILE A 32 -6.12 -3.50 9.62
C ILE A 32 -6.74 -4.90 9.83
N GLY A 33 -6.09 -5.67 10.68
CA GLY A 33 -6.47 -7.05 11.01
C GLY A 33 -5.69 -8.12 10.26
N LEU A 34 -5.07 -7.78 9.13
CA LEU A 34 -4.20 -8.66 8.36
C LEU A 34 -2.85 -7.98 8.18
N ARG A 35 -1.81 -8.53 8.79
CA ARG A 35 -0.45 -8.03 8.58
C ARG A 35 0.18 -8.79 7.42
N ASN A 36 0.46 -8.08 6.34
CA ASN A 36 1.04 -8.69 5.14
C ASN A 36 2.41 -8.09 4.79
N LEU A 37 2.54 -6.77 4.86
CA LEU A 37 3.74 -6.07 4.42
C LEU A 37 4.95 -6.37 5.32
N ASP A 38 4.76 -6.47 6.62
CA ASP A 38 5.79 -6.84 7.59
C ASP A 38 6.39 -8.23 7.30
N VAL A 39 5.54 -9.18 6.95
CA VAL A 39 5.96 -10.55 6.59
C VAL A 39 6.74 -10.55 5.27
N VAL A 40 6.24 -9.85 4.25
CA VAL A 40 6.94 -9.73 2.96
C VAL A 40 8.31 -9.08 3.11
N MET A 41 8.45 -8.11 3.99
CA MET A 41 9.71 -7.41 4.28
C MET A 41 10.61 -8.16 5.29
N GLY A 42 10.13 -9.22 5.93
CA GLY A 42 10.88 -9.95 6.96
C GLY A 42 11.10 -9.16 8.25
N LEU A 43 10.18 -8.26 8.59
CA LEU A 43 10.29 -7.35 9.73
C LEU A 43 9.29 -7.67 10.86
N GLU A 44 8.54 -8.76 10.76
CA GLU A 44 7.48 -9.14 11.68
C GLU A 44 7.95 -9.30 13.13
N ASN A 45 9.18 -9.71 13.34
CA ASN A 45 9.76 -9.90 14.68
C ASN A 45 10.32 -8.61 15.29
N ARG A 46 10.27 -7.49 14.57
CA ARG A 46 10.79 -6.19 15.02
C ARG A 46 9.69 -5.20 15.39
N ILE A 47 8.44 -5.60 15.30
CA ILE A 47 7.29 -4.75 15.58
C ILE A 47 7.17 -4.52 17.10
N VAL A 48 7.18 -3.26 17.51
CA VAL A 48 6.90 -2.83 18.88
C VAL A 48 5.54 -2.15 18.95
N TYR A 49 5.31 -1.18 18.07
CA TYR A 49 4.08 -0.43 17.92
C TYR A 49 3.59 -0.49 16.48
N ASN A 50 2.31 -0.21 16.28
CA ASN A 50 1.65 -0.27 14.98
C ASN A 50 0.90 1.04 14.66
N LEU A 51 0.29 1.09 13.48
CA LEU A 51 -0.48 2.24 12.99
C LEU A 51 -1.55 2.70 14.01
N VAL A 52 -2.30 1.76 14.58
CA VAL A 52 -3.38 2.09 15.54
C VAL A 52 -2.80 2.68 16.84
N ASP A 53 -1.67 2.17 17.31
CA ASP A 53 -1.00 2.71 18.50
C ASP A 53 -0.59 4.18 18.29
N VAL A 54 -0.11 4.53 17.10
CA VAL A 54 0.22 5.92 16.73
C VAL A 54 -1.03 6.79 16.73
N ILE A 55 -2.09 6.33 16.07
CA ILE A 55 -3.36 7.06 15.95
C ILE A 55 -4.01 7.29 17.32
N GLU A 56 -3.95 6.30 18.20
CA GLU A 56 -4.48 6.40 19.57
C GLU A 56 -3.57 7.17 20.53
N GLY A 57 -2.42 7.63 20.09
CA GLY A 57 -1.48 8.40 20.91
C GLY A 57 -0.73 7.57 21.96
N LYS A 58 -0.71 6.25 21.82
CA LYS A 58 0.03 5.33 22.72
C LYS A 58 1.54 5.41 22.55
N CYS A 59 1.99 5.89 21.42
CA CYS A 59 3.40 6.08 21.12
C CYS A 59 3.58 7.24 20.13
N ARG A 60 4.82 7.72 20.00
CA ARG A 60 5.19 8.65 18.93
C ARG A 60 5.39 7.89 17.63
N LEU A 61 5.18 8.56 16.50
CA LEU A 61 5.35 7.98 15.16
C LEU A 61 6.73 7.31 15.00
N LYS A 62 7.80 7.97 15.42
CA LYS A 62 9.17 7.43 15.34
C LYS A 62 9.36 6.11 16.08
N GLN A 63 8.59 5.86 17.13
CA GLN A 63 8.67 4.61 17.90
C GLN A 63 8.00 3.43 17.18
N ALA A 64 7.07 3.70 16.29
CA ALA A 64 6.37 2.69 15.50
C ALA A 64 7.08 2.36 14.18
N LEU A 65 7.89 3.27 13.65
CA LEU A 65 8.61 3.07 12.40
C LEU A 65 9.73 2.03 12.57
N ILE A 66 9.79 1.08 11.63
CA ILE A 66 10.81 0.03 11.58
C ILE A 66 11.68 0.27 10.36
N LYS A 67 12.99 0.38 10.56
CA LYS A 67 13.95 0.49 9.45
C LYS A 67 14.19 -0.88 8.81
N ASP A 68 14.28 -0.90 7.49
CA ASP A 68 14.71 -2.10 6.76
C ASP A 68 16.12 -2.50 7.17
N LYS A 69 16.39 -3.81 7.13
CA LYS A 69 17.71 -4.36 7.55
C LYS A 69 18.83 -3.92 6.62
N LYS A 70 18.54 -3.76 5.33
CA LYS A 70 19.53 -3.46 4.28
C LYS A 70 19.54 -1.98 3.89
N TYR A 71 18.36 -1.35 3.83
CA TYR A 71 18.19 0.03 3.37
C TYR A 71 17.66 0.91 4.51
N PRO A 72 18.53 1.68 5.21
CA PRO A 72 18.10 2.51 6.35
C PRO A 72 17.09 3.61 5.99
N GLU A 73 17.06 4.04 4.74
CA GLU A 73 16.10 5.02 4.21
C GLU A 73 14.70 4.45 4.00
N LEU A 74 14.57 3.12 4.03
CA LEU A 74 13.30 2.42 3.87
C LEU A 74 12.74 2.06 5.24
N CYS A 75 11.58 2.62 5.57
CA CYS A 75 10.88 2.36 6.82
C CYS A 75 9.52 1.71 6.56
N LEU A 76 9.05 0.96 7.55
CA LEU A 76 7.72 0.36 7.57
C LEU A 76 6.96 0.87 8.79
N LEU A 77 5.71 1.29 8.57
CA LEU A 77 4.70 1.46 9.62
C LEU A 77 3.74 0.26 9.53
N PRO A 78 3.83 -0.68 10.47
CA PRO A 78 3.04 -1.91 10.39
C PRO A 78 1.57 -1.69 10.75
N SER A 79 0.71 -2.53 10.22
CA SER A 79 -0.71 -2.55 10.56
C SER A 79 -0.95 -3.19 11.94
N ALA A 80 -2.12 -2.92 12.50
CA ALA A 80 -2.58 -3.55 13.73
C ALA A 80 -3.28 -4.89 13.45
N GLN A 81 -3.24 -5.79 14.42
CA GLN A 81 -3.98 -7.07 14.41
C GLN A 81 -5.35 -6.95 15.10
N THR A 82 -5.89 -5.75 15.21
CA THR A 82 -7.23 -5.56 15.79
C THR A 82 -8.33 -5.99 14.80
N ARG A 83 -9.48 -6.39 15.34
CA ARG A 83 -10.68 -6.64 14.54
C ARG A 83 -11.48 -5.37 14.25
N ASP A 84 -11.17 -4.28 14.92
CA ASP A 84 -11.83 -2.99 14.73
C ASP A 84 -11.29 -2.31 13.46
N LYS A 85 -12.04 -2.46 12.37
CA LYS A 85 -11.72 -1.83 11.08
C LYS A 85 -11.90 -0.31 11.10
N ASP A 86 -12.63 0.23 12.05
CA ASP A 86 -12.90 1.65 12.23
C ASP A 86 -11.91 2.33 13.19
N ALA A 87 -10.88 1.61 13.63
CA ALA A 87 -9.83 2.14 14.52
C ALA A 87 -9.07 3.32 13.92
N VAL A 88 -9.08 3.47 12.60
CA VAL A 88 -8.44 4.56 11.86
C VAL A 88 -9.45 5.20 10.93
N THR A 89 -9.55 6.53 10.97
CA THR A 89 -10.40 7.32 10.08
C THR A 89 -9.60 7.93 8.93
N PRO A 90 -10.25 8.33 7.82
CA PRO A 90 -9.59 9.05 6.73
C PRO A 90 -8.89 10.34 7.20
N GLU A 91 -9.50 11.10 8.08
CA GLU A 91 -8.95 12.34 8.64
C GLU A 91 -7.66 12.09 9.42
N GLN A 92 -7.64 11.04 10.24
CA GLN A 92 -6.45 10.62 10.98
C GLN A 92 -5.33 10.18 10.04
N MET A 93 -5.65 9.52 8.94
CA MET A 93 -4.66 9.16 7.91
C MET A 93 -4.07 10.39 7.23
N VAL A 94 -4.86 11.41 6.93
CA VAL A 94 -4.37 12.67 6.35
C VAL A 94 -3.38 13.35 7.31
N GLU A 95 -3.71 13.46 8.59
CA GLU A 95 -2.82 14.03 9.61
C GLU A 95 -1.49 13.27 9.71
N LEU A 96 -1.55 11.95 9.72
CA LEU A 96 -0.37 11.09 9.75
C LEU A 96 0.51 11.27 8.52
N ILE A 97 -0.09 11.29 7.34
CA ILE A 97 0.62 11.49 6.07
C ILE A 97 1.27 12.87 6.03
N ASP A 98 0.59 13.91 6.48
CA ASP A 98 1.15 15.28 6.55
C ASP A 98 2.37 15.35 7.47
N GLU A 99 2.36 14.63 8.59
CA GLU A 99 3.53 14.51 9.46
C GLU A 99 4.68 13.77 8.78
N LEU A 100 4.40 12.67 8.09
CA LEU A 100 5.40 11.88 7.37
C LEU A 100 6.02 12.64 6.17
N ARG A 101 5.27 13.52 5.52
CA ARG A 101 5.78 14.34 4.40
C ARG A 101 6.98 15.22 4.80
N LYS A 102 7.11 15.55 6.06
CA LYS A 102 8.23 16.35 6.57
C LYS A 102 9.57 15.61 6.55
N GLU A 103 9.54 14.29 6.59
CA GLU A 103 10.74 13.46 6.73
C GLU A 103 10.98 12.50 5.56
N PHE A 104 9.96 12.18 4.77
CA PHE A 104 10.05 11.19 3.69
C PHE A 104 9.78 11.80 2.32
N ASP A 105 10.53 11.33 1.32
CA ASP A 105 10.35 11.70 -0.08
C ASP A 105 9.13 10.99 -0.70
N TYR A 106 8.90 9.74 -0.28
CA TYR A 106 7.79 8.90 -0.75
C TYR A 106 7.08 8.22 0.41
N ILE A 107 5.75 8.22 0.36
CA ILE A 107 4.88 7.52 1.29
C ILE A 107 4.05 6.53 0.47
N LEU A 108 4.28 5.24 0.69
CA LEU A 108 3.59 4.16 -0.02
C LEU A 108 2.54 3.54 0.89
N LEU A 109 1.29 3.57 0.47
CA LEU A 109 0.17 3.01 1.20
C LEU A 109 -0.23 1.68 0.56
N ASP A 110 0.01 0.58 1.26
CA ASP A 110 -0.45 -0.74 0.83
C ASP A 110 -1.92 -0.90 1.18
N CYS A 111 -2.74 -0.91 0.14
CA CYS A 111 -4.19 -0.89 0.27
C CYS A 111 -4.73 -2.31 0.41
N PRO A 112 -5.69 -2.56 1.33
CA PRO A 112 -6.33 -3.87 1.44
C PRO A 112 -7.13 -4.23 0.19
N ALA A 113 -7.49 -5.51 0.08
CA ALA A 113 -8.45 -5.95 -0.94
C ALA A 113 -9.84 -5.38 -0.66
N GLY A 114 -10.57 -5.01 -1.72
CA GLY A 114 -11.92 -4.48 -1.61
C GLY A 114 -12.00 -2.96 -1.62
N ILE A 115 -13.17 -2.45 -1.32
CA ILE A 115 -13.54 -1.02 -1.41
C ILE A 115 -14.08 -0.48 -0.08
N GLU A 116 -13.82 -1.18 1.01
CA GLU A 116 -14.29 -0.84 2.35
C GLU A 116 -13.47 0.28 3.00
N GLN A 117 -13.54 0.39 4.32
CA GLN A 117 -12.90 1.44 5.11
C GLN A 117 -11.39 1.57 4.86
N GLY A 118 -10.68 0.46 4.71
CA GLY A 118 -9.25 0.48 4.42
C GLY A 118 -8.90 1.15 3.08
N PHE A 119 -9.73 0.98 2.07
CA PHE A 119 -9.61 1.69 0.80
C PHE A 119 -9.78 3.20 0.97
N LYS A 120 -10.82 3.63 1.71
CA LYS A 120 -11.07 5.06 2.00
C LYS A 120 -9.92 5.69 2.75
N ASN A 121 -9.38 4.99 3.75
CA ASN A 121 -8.22 5.45 4.52
C ASN A 121 -6.98 5.61 3.61
N ALA A 122 -6.71 4.62 2.75
CA ALA A 122 -5.55 4.64 1.88
C ALA A 122 -5.58 5.81 0.87
N ILE A 123 -6.75 6.12 0.31
CA ILE A 123 -6.87 7.18 -0.71
C ILE A 123 -6.97 8.59 -0.13
N ALA A 124 -7.35 8.75 1.15
CA ALA A 124 -7.66 10.04 1.75
C ALA A 124 -6.52 11.07 1.68
N GLY A 125 -5.27 10.60 1.87
CA GLY A 125 -4.09 11.47 1.82
C GLY A 125 -3.19 11.22 0.62
N ALA A 126 -3.57 10.36 -0.32
CA ALA A 126 -2.75 9.98 -1.45
C ALA A 126 -2.85 10.98 -2.62
N ASP A 127 -1.72 11.25 -3.27
CA ASP A 127 -1.64 12.12 -4.46
C ASP A 127 -1.74 11.31 -5.76
N ARG A 128 -1.42 10.03 -5.70
CA ARG A 128 -1.32 9.15 -6.86
C ARG A 128 -1.74 7.73 -6.48
N ALA A 129 -2.36 7.04 -7.38
CA ALA A 129 -2.72 5.63 -7.23
C ALA A 129 -2.03 4.77 -8.28
N LEU A 130 -1.51 3.63 -7.83
CA LEU A 130 -1.05 2.55 -8.70
C LEU A 130 -2.04 1.40 -8.57
N VAL A 131 -2.78 1.12 -9.62
CA VAL A 131 -3.74 0.01 -9.66
C VAL A 131 -3.03 -1.23 -10.20
N VAL A 132 -2.91 -2.26 -9.38
CA VAL A 132 -2.25 -3.52 -9.75
C VAL A 132 -3.30 -4.54 -10.17
N THR A 133 -3.11 -5.13 -11.34
CA THR A 133 -3.97 -6.19 -11.86
C THR A 133 -3.14 -7.32 -12.47
N THR A 134 -3.81 -8.39 -12.84
CA THR A 134 -3.28 -9.46 -13.68
C THR A 134 -4.09 -9.53 -14.97
N PRO A 135 -3.62 -10.22 -16.04
CA PRO A 135 -4.33 -10.28 -17.31
C PRO A 135 -5.57 -11.20 -17.31
N GLU A 136 -6.06 -11.58 -16.15
CA GLU A 136 -7.28 -12.36 -15.97
C GLU A 136 -8.50 -11.45 -16.04
N VAL A 137 -9.57 -11.91 -16.67
CA VAL A 137 -10.82 -11.13 -16.87
C VAL A 137 -11.40 -10.59 -15.56
N SER A 138 -11.44 -11.43 -14.51
CA SER A 138 -11.96 -11.01 -13.21
C SER A 138 -11.10 -9.93 -12.55
N ALA A 139 -9.78 -10.02 -12.68
CA ALA A 139 -8.85 -9.02 -12.13
C ALA A 139 -8.96 -7.69 -12.89
N ILE A 140 -9.11 -7.73 -14.21
CA ILE A 140 -9.29 -6.53 -15.03
C ILE A 140 -10.61 -5.83 -14.71
N ARG A 141 -11.70 -6.57 -14.51
CA ARG A 141 -12.97 -5.99 -14.09
C ARG A 141 -12.89 -5.30 -12.72
N ASP A 142 -12.19 -5.93 -11.77
CA ASP A 142 -11.95 -5.33 -10.46
C ASP A 142 -11.08 -4.07 -10.58
N ALA A 143 -10.04 -4.08 -11.42
CA ALA A 143 -9.21 -2.92 -11.67
C ALA A 143 -10.01 -1.76 -12.28
N ASP A 144 -10.85 -2.03 -13.28
CA ASP A 144 -11.73 -1.05 -13.90
C ASP A 144 -12.67 -0.40 -12.88
N ARG A 145 -13.26 -1.21 -12.00
CA ARG A 145 -14.10 -0.72 -10.90
C ARG A 145 -13.33 0.18 -9.94
N ILE A 146 -12.10 -0.19 -9.58
CA ILE A 146 -11.26 0.62 -8.68
C ILE A 146 -10.88 1.93 -9.36
N VAL A 147 -10.50 1.93 -10.62
CA VAL A 147 -10.22 3.16 -11.38
C VAL A 147 -11.42 4.10 -11.35
N GLY A 148 -12.62 3.60 -11.62
CA GLY A 148 -13.84 4.40 -11.54
C GLY A 148 -14.09 5.01 -10.16
N LEU A 149 -13.82 4.25 -9.08
CA LEU A 149 -13.94 4.76 -7.72
C LEU A 149 -12.87 5.82 -7.39
N LEU A 150 -11.66 5.65 -7.86
CA LEU A 150 -10.58 6.63 -7.68
C LEU A 150 -10.90 7.94 -8.41
N GLU A 151 -11.40 7.86 -9.63
CA GLU A 151 -11.85 9.03 -10.39
C GLU A 151 -13.02 9.75 -9.69
N ALA A 152 -13.99 9.00 -9.18
CA ALA A 152 -15.11 9.55 -8.42
C ALA A 152 -14.68 10.24 -7.11
N ASN A 153 -13.52 9.86 -6.55
CA ASN A 153 -12.89 10.51 -5.41
C ASN A 153 -11.81 11.55 -5.81
N GLU A 154 -11.86 12.02 -7.06
CA GLU A 154 -11.00 13.09 -7.57
C GLU A 154 -9.50 12.75 -7.61
N MET A 155 -9.14 11.47 -7.64
CA MET A 155 -7.76 11.03 -7.85
C MET A 155 -7.33 11.35 -9.28
N LYS A 156 -6.38 12.28 -9.44
CA LYS A 156 -5.98 12.80 -10.75
C LYS A 156 -4.88 11.97 -11.42
N ARG A 157 -4.05 11.30 -10.63
CA ARG A 157 -2.91 10.52 -11.12
C ARG A 157 -3.12 9.04 -10.82
N ILE A 158 -3.59 8.32 -11.81
CA ILE A 158 -3.88 6.89 -11.72
C ILE A 158 -3.07 6.18 -12.81
N ASP A 159 -2.24 5.23 -12.38
CA ASP A 159 -1.45 4.38 -13.27
C ASP A 159 -1.84 2.91 -13.05
N LEU A 160 -1.72 2.13 -14.11
CA LEU A 160 -2.01 0.70 -14.11
C LEU A 160 -0.72 -0.11 -14.20
N ILE A 161 -0.59 -1.08 -13.31
CA ILE A 161 0.47 -2.10 -13.37
C ILE A 161 -0.19 -3.44 -13.70
N VAL A 162 0.20 -4.03 -14.81
CA VAL A 162 -0.23 -5.39 -15.19
C VAL A 162 0.86 -6.36 -14.76
N ASN A 163 0.56 -7.11 -13.70
CA ASN A 163 1.47 -8.10 -13.13
C ASN A 163 1.24 -9.48 -13.77
N ARG A 164 2.25 -10.34 -13.75
CA ARG A 164 2.17 -11.71 -14.29
C ARG A 164 1.82 -11.78 -15.78
N LEU A 165 2.15 -10.74 -16.53
CA LEU A 165 1.96 -10.74 -17.98
C LEU A 165 3.01 -11.63 -18.65
N ARG A 166 2.53 -12.58 -19.45
CA ARG A 166 3.38 -13.47 -20.24
C ARG A 166 3.25 -13.11 -21.73
N MET A 167 4.25 -12.41 -22.24
CA MET A 167 4.23 -11.89 -23.62
C MET A 167 4.15 -12.98 -24.69
N ASP A 168 4.69 -14.17 -24.42
CA ASP A 168 4.55 -15.35 -25.27
C ASP A 168 3.09 -15.81 -25.37
N MET A 169 2.34 -15.79 -24.27
CA MET A 169 0.93 -16.13 -24.24
C MET A 169 0.05 -15.05 -24.87
N VAL A 170 0.39 -13.78 -24.69
CA VAL A 170 -0.31 -12.66 -25.36
C VAL A 170 -0.21 -12.79 -26.87
N LYS A 171 0.98 -13.08 -27.40
CA LYS A 171 1.21 -13.27 -28.84
C LYS A 171 0.43 -14.45 -29.40
N ARG A 172 0.22 -15.52 -28.63
CA ARG A 172 -0.56 -16.69 -29.03
C ARG A 172 -2.06 -16.53 -28.84
N GLY A 173 -2.51 -15.44 -28.17
CA GLY A 173 -3.92 -15.24 -27.85
C GLY A 173 -4.42 -15.99 -26.62
N ASP A 174 -3.52 -16.64 -25.85
CA ASP A 174 -3.85 -17.38 -24.64
C ASP A 174 -4.11 -16.46 -23.41
N MET A 175 -3.83 -15.18 -23.56
CA MET A 175 -3.94 -14.17 -22.53
C MET A 175 -4.46 -12.87 -23.12
N MET A 176 -5.27 -12.11 -22.37
CA MET A 176 -5.79 -10.83 -22.85
C MET A 176 -4.67 -9.85 -23.22
N LYS A 177 -4.86 -9.15 -24.31
CA LYS A 177 -4.06 -7.98 -24.67
C LYS A 177 -4.49 -6.82 -23.77
N VAL A 178 -3.54 -6.11 -23.22
CA VAL A 178 -3.75 -4.94 -22.35
C VAL A 178 -3.50 -3.69 -23.17
#